data_b282be899a38bcda6845fe9c03f1a543
#
_entry.id   b282be899a38bcda6845fe9c03f1a543
#
_cell.length_a   1.000
_cell.length_b   1.000
_cell.length_c   1.000
_cell.angle_alpha   90.00
_cell.angle_beta   90.00
_cell.angle_gamma   90.00
#
_symmetry.space_group_name_H-M   'P 1'
#
loop_
_entity.id
_entity.type
_entity.pdbx_description
1 polymer ?
#
loop_
_entity_poly.entity_id
_entity_poly.type
_entity_poly.pdbx_seq_one_letter_code
_entity_poly.pdbx_strand_id
1 'polypeptide(L)'
;PSNFSLENNGEIYGKKMIANSDAVITNKNIIIFETISFTNPTVNNSCSMEATISFYANGIKLNLTQGYIKAPKMEFQNGVVNLNNGSMLEATTRLDIPPGYATFYGKGENTSMIKSPIIAGQGFTYDGNLAIESDNHVEKSPHWTNFHVQNGAYITKIGESKVTIEVCTGTKNEGNKGEEPEEPKFPIIVDDTHNYAYLFEDQWPLYGDYDMNDLVMIIKERTISLNKNNKVEEFKLSIDLAATGATKSIGAAIMLDGVPASAIMQPVEFSDNSLIKSFNLNSNKIENGQDYAVIPLFD
;
A
#
# COMPACT_ATOMS: atom_id res chain seq x y z
N PRO A 1 -22.44 25.95 -27.66
CA PRO A 1 -23.86 26.01 -27.28
C PRO A 1 -23.98 25.55 -25.84
N SER A 2 -24.51 26.40 -25.02
CA SER A 2 -25.01 26.06 -23.68
C SER A 2 -26.10 25.00 -23.82
N ASN A 3 -26.03 23.92 -23.01
CA ASN A 3 -27.00 22.82 -22.95
C ASN A 3 -26.91 21.76 -24.09
N PHE A 4 -25.73 21.22 -24.33
CA PHE A 4 -25.62 20.03 -25.15
C PHE A 4 -26.03 18.78 -24.35
N SER A 5 -26.91 17.95 -24.95
CA SER A 5 -27.27 16.65 -24.38
C SER A 5 -27.07 15.58 -25.44
N LEU A 6 -26.34 14.50 -25.03
CA LEU A 6 -26.16 13.29 -25.82
C LEU A 6 -26.78 12.11 -25.06
N GLU A 7 -27.72 11.44 -25.70
CA GLU A 7 -28.19 10.14 -25.24
C GLU A 7 -27.79 9.06 -26.23
N ASN A 8 -27.03 8.08 -25.77
CA ASN A 8 -26.57 6.95 -26.56
C ASN A 8 -27.28 5.67 -26.12
N ASN A 9 -28.08 5.10 -27.02
CA ASN A 9 -28.73 3.81 -26.89
C ASN A 9 -28.13 2.75 -27.85
N GLY A 10 -27.13 3.12 -28.65
CA GLY A 10 -26.44 2.28 -29.62
C GLY A 10 -24.92 2.32 -29.43
N GLU A 11 -24.18 2.23 -30.50
CA GLU A 11 -22.73 2.24 -30.51
C GLU A 11 -22.21 3.52 -31.15
N ILE A 12 -21.28 4.21 -30.49
CA ILE A 12 -20.63 5.41 -31.02
C ILE A 12 -19.13 5.20 -31.03
N TYR A 13 -18.52 5.43 -32.18
CA TYR A 13 -17.09 5.30 -32.40
C TYR A 13 -16.51 6.59 -32.95
N GLY A 14 -15.29 6.94 -32.57
CA GLY A 14 -14.63 8.13 -33.09
C GLY A 14 -13.19 8.31 -32.64
N LYS A 15 -12.57 9.40 -33.10
CA LYS A 15 -11.20 9.73 -32.71
C LYS A 15 -11.14 10.54 -31.43
N LYS A 16 -12.01 11.56 -31.31
CA LYS A 16 -11.96 12.45 -30.18
C LYS A 16 -13.37 12.83 -29.71
N MET A 17 -13.63 12.60 -28.42
CA MET A 17 -14.85 13.05 -27.77
C MET A 17 -14.50 14.17 -26.79
N ILE A 18 -15.11 15.33 -26.95
CA ILE A 18 -14.93 16.47 -26.05
C ILE A 18 -16.30 16.92 -25.55
N ALA A 19 -16.40 17.09 -24.22
CA ALA A 19 -17.56 17.73 -23.62
C ALA A 19 -17.09 18.74 -22.58
N ASN A 20 -17.66 19.92 -22.64
CA ASN A 20 -17.37 21.03 -21.73
C ASN A 20 -18.58 21.32 -20.83
N SER A 21 -18.48 22.38 -20.05
CA SER A 21 -19.51 22.82 -19.07
C SER A 21 -20.94 22.73 -19.58
N ASP A 22 -21.81 22.26 -18.71
CA ASP A 22 -23.27 22.11 -18.96
C ASP A 22 -23.64 21.00 -19.96
N ALA A 23 -22.68 20.26 -20.49
CA ALA A 23 -22.97 19.06 -21.28
C ALA A 23 -23.53 17.96 -20.40
N VAL A 24 -24.55 17.26 -20.88
CA VAL A 24 -25.08 16.04 -20.26
C VAL A 24 -24.92 14.91 -21.23
N ILE A 25 -24.16 13.87 -20.81
CA ILE A 25 -23.94 12.66 -21.60
C ILE A 25 -24.60 11.50 -20.86
N THR A 26 -25.53 10.84 -21.51
CA THR A 26 -26.15 9.61 -21.01
C THR A 26 -25.82 8.47 -21.94
N ASN A 27 -24.99 7.55 -21.46
CA ASN A 27 -24.61 6.37 -22.21
C ASN A 27 -25.28 5.12 -21.62
N LYS A 28 -26.04 4.43 -22.46
CA LYS A 28 -26.73 3.18 -22.11
C LYS A 28 -26.22 1.98 -22.95
N ASN A 29 -25.22 2.21 -23.81
CA ASN A 29 -24.61 1.15 -24.60
C ASN A 29 -23.12 1.44 -24.78
N ILE A 30 -22.56 1.39 -25.95
CA ILE A 30 -21.11 1.41 -26.19
C ILE A 30 -20.67 2.78 -26.73
N ILE A 31 -19.64 3.37 -26.12
CA ILE A 31 -18.90 4.52 -26.62
C ILE A 31 -17.41 4.14 -26.68
N ILE A 32 -16.79 4.25 -27.86
CA ILE A 32 -15.34 4.00 -28.03
C ILE A 32 -14.70 5.13 -28.82
N PHE A 33 -13.70 5.79 -28.23
CA PHE A 33 -12.92 6.85 -28.89
C PHE A 33 -11.43 6.62 -28.68
N GLU A 34 -10.58 7.25 -29.51
CA GLU A 34 -9.14 7.27 -29.23
C GLU A 34 -8.86 8.09 -27.97
N THR A 35 -9.46 9.28 -27.85
CA THR A 35 -9.34 10.13 -26.70
C THR A 35 -10.70 10.67 -26.25
N ILE A 36 -10.90 10.71 -24.93
CA ILE A 36 -12.07 11.31 -24.29
C ILE A 36 -11.57 12.43 -23.35
N SER A 37 -12.14 13.62 -23.48
CA SER A 37 -11.76 14.80 -22.69
C SER A 37 -12.97 15.55 -22.21
N PHE A 38 -13.18 15.59 -20.90
CA PHE A 38 -14.32 16.18 -20.25
C PHE A 38 -13.91 17.30 -19.30
N THR A 39 -14.60 18.45 -19.39
CA THR A 39 -14.42 19.58 -18.49
C THR A 39 -15.77 20.06 -17.99
N ASN A 40 -16.06 19.80 -16.72
CA ASN A 40 -17.31 20.13 -16.02
C ASN A 40 -18.62 19.57 -16.62
N PRO A 41 -18.67 18.44 -17.32
CA PRO A 41 -19.94 17.86 -17.75
C PRO A 41 -20.57 17.01 -16.64
N THR A 42 -21.85 16.66 -16.84
CA THR A 42 -22.50 15.55 -16.17
C THR A 42 -22.51 14.33 -17.09
N VAL A 43 -21.96 13.22 -16.61
CA VAL A 43 -21.90 11.97 -17.38
C VAL A 43 -22.61 10.87 -16.60
N ASN A 44 -23.63 10.27 -17.21
CA ASN A 44 -24.34 9.10 -16.71
C ASN A 44 -23.98 7.92 -17.61
N ASN A 45 -23.31 6.93 -17.09
CA ASN A 45 -22.89 5.77 -17.86
C ASN A 45 -23.37 4.48 -17.20
N SER A 46 -24.21 3.74 -17.90
CA SER A 46 -24.76 2.46 -17.45
C SER A 46 -24.32 1.27 -18.33
N CYS A 47 -23.32 1.48 -19.19
CA CYS A 47 -22.72 0.42 -20.01
C CYS A 47 -21.23 0.67 -20.19
N SER A 48 -20.68 0.59 -21.41
CA SER A 48 -19.26 0.72 -21.66
C SER A 48 -18.87 2.05 -22.28
N MET A 49 -17.84 2.68 -21.76
CA MET A 49 -17.18 3.85 -22.34
C MET A 49 -15.68 3.63 -22.34
N GLU A 50 -15.07 3.57 -23.52
CA GLU A 50 -13.65 3.23 -23.64
C GLU A 50 -12.88 4.30 -24.42
N ALA A 51 -11.70 4.65 -23.92
CA ALA A 51 -10.72 5.43 -24.65
C ALA A 51 -9.50 4.56 -24.95
N THR A 52 -9.11 4.46 -26.23
CA THR A 52 -7.99 3.59 -26.61
C THR A 52 -6.61 4.20 -26.34
N ILE A 53 -6.54 5.52 -26.10
CA ILE A 53 -5.31 6.25 -25.76
C ILE A 53 -5.40 6.87 -24.36
N SER A 54 -6.38 7.76 -24.12
CA SER A 54 -6.49 8.45 -22.85
C SER A 54 -7.90 8.96 -22.54
N PHE A 55 -8.20 8.99 -21.24
CA PHE A 55 -9.40 9.58 -20.65
C PHE A 55 -8.99 10.68 -19.68
N TYR A 56 -9.44 11.91 -19.95
CA TYR A 56 -9.21 13.08 -19.10
C TYR A 56 -10.54 13.62 -18.57
N ALA A 57 -10.59 13.92 -17.29
CA ALA A 57 -11.75 14.54 -16.65
C ALA A 57 -11.33 15.61 -15.63
N ASN A 58 -11.86 16.80 -15.77
CA ASN A 58 -11.71 17.88 -14.81
C ASN A 58 -13.07 18.45 -14.42
N GLY A 59 -13.37 18.54 -13.13
CA GLY A 59 -14.65 19.05 -12.63
C GLY A 59 -15.87 18.19 -12.98
N ILE A 60 -15.68 16.92 -13.30
CA ILE A 60 -16.73 16.04 -13.76
C ILE A 60 -17.71 15.66 -12.64
N LYS A 61 -19.00 15.55 -12.98
CA LYS A 61 -19.98 14.79 -12.22
C LYS A 61 -20.26 13.49 -12.97
N LEU A 62 -19.59 12.43 -12.55
CA LEU A 62 -19.70 11.12 -13.18
C LEU A 62 -20.56 10.20 -12.33
N ASN A 63 -21.59 9.64 -12.94
CA ASN A 63 -22.45 8.61 -12.35
C ASN A 63 -22.33 7.34 -13.17
N LEU A 64 -21.68 6.34 -12.62
CA LEU A 64 -21.66 4.98 -13.16
C LEU A 64 -22.72 4.15 -12.42
N THR A 65 -23.53 3.44 -13.16
CA THR A 65 -24.51 2.49 -12.59
C THR A 65 -24.39 1.18 -13.35
N GLN A 66 -23.72 0.20 -12.76
CA GLN A 66 -23.28 -1.01 -13.46
C GLN A 66 -22.52 -0.68 -14.75
N GLY A 67 -21.83 0.47 -14.74
CA GLY A 67 -21.12 1.01 -15.89
C GLY A 67 -19.62 0.75 -15.80
N TYR A 68 -18.99 0.77 -16.96
CA TYR A 68 -17.56 0.56 -17.13
C TYR A 68 -16.92 1.70 -17.90
N ILE A 69 -15.80 2.20 -17.38
CA ILE A 69 -14.94 3.12 -18.14
C ILE A 69 -13.53 2.51 -18.17
N LYS A 70 -12.94 2.45 -19.38
CA LYS A 70 -11.60 1.93 -19.60
C LYS A 70 -10.75 2.89 -20.41
N ALA A 71 -9.48 3.04 -20.02
CA ALA A 71 -8.46 3.67 -20.86
C ALA A 71 -7.06 3.20 -20.44
N PRO A 72 -6.04 3.29 -21.31
CA PRO A 72 -4.66 3.07 -20.91
C PRO A 72 -4.20 4.08 -19.84
N LYS A 73 -4.49 5.35 -20.07
CA LYS A 73 -4.19 6.44 -19.11
C LYS A 73 -5.48 7.17 -18.75
N MET A 74 -5.70 7.36 -17.46
CA MET A 74 -6.80 8.16 -16.95
C MET A 74 -6.28 9.31 -16.10
N GLU A 75 -6.96 10.44 -16.14
CA GLU A 75 -6.69 11.58 -15.25
C GLU A 75 -8.02 12.16 -14.74
N PHE A 76 -8.14 12.28 -13.40
CA PHE A 76 -9.27 12.92 -12.73
C PHE A 76 -8.74 14.06 -11.86
N GLN A 77 -8.89 15.31 -12.32
CA GLN A 77 -8.34 16.46 -11.60
C GLN A 77 -9.27 16.95 -10.48
N ASN A 78 -10.54 17.09 -10.77
CA ASN A 78 -11.57 17.53 -9.81
C ASN A 78 -12.88 16.78 -10.09
N GLY A 79 -13.81 16.85 -9.15
CA GLY A 79 -15.16 16.39 -9.39
C GLY A 79 -15.60 15.24 -8.48
N VAL A 80 -16.78 14.77 -8.77
CA VAL A 80 -17.45 13.70 -8.02
C VAL A 80 -17.70 12.52 -8.95
N VAL A 81 -17.16 11.38 -8.55
CA VAL A 81 -17.30 10.11 -9.27
C VAL A 81 -18.10 9.15 -8.40
N ASN A 82 -19.36 8.92 -8.78
CA ASN A 82 -20.23 7.96 -8.14
C ASN A 82 -20.16 6.64 -8.90
N LEU A 83 -19.65 5.60 -8.25
CA LEU A 83 -19.64 4.23 -8.74
C LEU A 83 -20.74 3.46 -8.01
N ASN A 84 -21.80 3.10 -8.72
CA ASN A 84 -22.95 2.47 -8.11
C ASN A 84 -23.12 1.02 -8.58
N ASN A 85 -23.44 0.14 -7.63
CA ASN A 85 -23.86 -1.25 -7.88
C ASN A 85 -22.93 -2.05 -8.78
N GLY A 86 -21.64 -2.13 -8.43
CA GLY A 86 -20.67 -2.93 -9.18
C GLY A 86 -20.18 -2.27 -10.47
N SER A 87 -20.00 -0.95 -10.44
CA SER A 87 -19.38 -0.21 -11.54
C SER A 87 -17.87 -0.28 -11.48
N MET A 88 -17.19 -0.05 -12.62
CA MET A 88 -15.73 -0.12 -12.67
C MET A 88 -15.09 1.00 -13.47
N LEU A 89 -13.99 1.53 -12.92
CA LEU A 89 -12.99 2.34 -13.64
C LEU A 89 -11.72 1.52 -13.80
N GLU A 90 -11.22 1.37 -15.03
CA GLU A 90 -10.00 0.64 -15.32
C GLU A 90 -9.01 1.49 -16.12
N ALA A 91 -7.88 1.83 -15.49
CA ALA A 91 -6.74 2.38 -16.21
C ALA A 91 -5.69 1.28 -16.39
N THR A 92 -5.50 0.81 -17.62
CA THR A 92 -4.63 -0.37 -17.86
C THR A 92 -3.14 -0.08 -17.70
N THR A 93 -2.73 1.19 -17.65
CA THR A 93 -1.36 1.60 -17.41
C THR A 93 -1.24 2.47 -16.18
N ARG A 94 -2.05 3.55 -16.08
CA ARG A 94 -1.91 4.53 -15.02
C ARG A 94 -3.17 5.37 -14.82
N LEU A 95 -3.52 5.60 -13.56
CA LEU A 95 -4.49 6.58 -13.11
C LEU A 95 -3.78 7.72 -12.38
N ASP A 96 -3.87 8.93 -12.91
CA ASP A 96 -3.40 10.14 -12.28
C ASP A 96 -4.56 10.92 -11.64
N ILE A 97 -4.37 11.35 -10.39
CA ILE A 97 -5.30 12.20 -9.66
C ILE A 97 -4.50 13.42 -9.18
N PRO A 98 -4.30 14.44 -10.06
CA PRO A 98 -3.54 15.64 -9.71
C PRO A 98 -4.16 16.38 -8.51
N PRO A 99 -3.43 17.32 -7.88
CA PRO A 99 -3.94 18.11 -6.78
C PRO A 99 -5.29 18.74 -7.12
N GLY A 100 -6.29 18.44 -6.30
CA GLY A 100 -7.66 18.88 -6.49
C GLY A 100 -8.58 18.19 -5.48
N TYR A 101 -9.87 18.32 -5.68
CA TYR A 101 -10.90 17.73 -4.81
C TYR A 101 -11.68 16.66 -5.59
N ALA A 102 -11.00 15.58 -6.00
CA ALA A 102 -11.68 14.43 -6.57
C ALA A 102 -12.20 13.54 -5.44
N THR A 103 -13.45 13.11 -5.52
CA THR A 103 -14.02 12.14 -4.60
C THR A 103 -14.66 11.00 -5.37
N PHE A 104 -14.30 9.78 -4.98
CA PHE A 104 -14.80 8.55 -5.56
C PHE A 104 -15.69 7.85 -4.52
N TYR A 105 -16.97 7.76 -4.82
CA TYR A 105 -17.97 7.12 -3.96
C TYR A 105 -18.37 5.76 -4.50
N GLY A 106 -18.19 4.73 -3.71
CA GLY A 106 -18.83 3.43 -3.93
C GLY A 106 -20.20 3.39 -3.28
N LYS A 107 -21.26 3.20 -4.07
CA LYS A 107 -22.65 3.22 -3.59
C LYS A 107 -23.42 1.98 -4.04
N GLY A 108 -24.43 1.61 -3.25
CA GLY A 108 -25.29 0.46 -3.51
C GLY A 108 -24.78 -0.82 -2.87
N GLU A 109 -25.47 -1.93 -3.15
CA GLU A 109 -25.23 -3.23 -2.51
C GLU A 109 -24.00 -3.92 -3.05
N ASN A 110 -23.75 -3.82 -4.36
CA ASN A 110 -22.60 -4.44 -4.99
C ASN A 110 -21.37 -3.53 -4.91
N THR A 111 -20.25 -4.06 -4.48
CA THR A 111 -18.98 -3.33 -4.40
C THR A 111 -18.53 -2.91 -5.79
N SER A 112 -18.20 -1.63 -5.95
CA SER A 112 -17.65 -1.06 -7.17
C SER A 112 -16.12 -1.09 -7.13
N MET A 113 -15.45 -0.88 -8.29
CA MET A 113 -14.01 -1.05 -8.38
C MET A 113 -13.33 0.09 -9.12
N ILE A 114 -12.14 0.46 -8.63
CA ILE A 114 -11.12 1.20 -9.38
C ILE A 114 -9.91 0.29 -9.54
N LYS A 115 -9.43 0.10 -10.78
CA LYS A 115 -8.31 -0.79 -11.06
C LYS A 115 -7.26 -0.08 -11.89
N SER A 116 -6.02 -0.08 -11.42
CA SER A 116 -4.88 0.43 -12.19
C SER A 116 -3.56 -0.07 -11.61
N PRO A 117 -2.58 -0.49 -12.45
CA PRO A 117 -1.25 -0.86 -11.96
C PRO A 117 -0.59 0.24 -11.15
N ILE A 118 -0.76 1.49 -11.58
CA ILE A 118 -0.22 2.65 -10.90
C ILE A 118 -1.34 3.66 -10.66
N ILE A 119 -1.55 4.05 -9.40
CA ILE A 119 -2.39 5.19 -9.03
C ILE A 119 -1.48 6.24 -8.39
N ALA A 120 -1.46 7.44 -8.95
CA ALA A 120 -0.62 8.52 -8.44
C ALA A 120 -1.43 9.81 -8.27
N GLY A 121 -1.38 10.39 -7.07
CA GLY A 121 -2.15 11.60 -6.83
C GLY A 121 -2.02 12.14 -5.42
N GLN A 122 -2.82 13.18 -5.15
CA GLN A 122 -2.94 13.78 -3.82
C GLN A 122 -4.27 14.53 -3.68
N GLY A 123 -4.77 14.68 -2.44
CA GLY A 123 -5.94 15.47 -2.12
C GLY A 123 -7.27 14.89 -2.63
N PHE A 124 -7.41 13.57 -2.65
CA PHE A 124 -8.63 12.89 -3.08
C PHE A 124 -9.17 11.94 -2.01
N THR A 125 -10.38 11.45 -2.22
CA THR A 125 -11.05 10.56 -1.26
C THR A 125 -11.67 9.36 -1.95
N TYR A 126 -11.47 8.19 -1.37
CA TYR A 126 -12.24 6.97 -1.63
C TYR A 126 -13.23 6.76 -0.49
N ASP A 127 -14.49 6.57 -0.80
CA ASP A 127 -15.57 6.50 0.18
C ASP A 127 -16.57 5.40 -0.16
N GLY A 128 -17.03 4.70 0.87
CA GLY A 128 -18.13 3.74 0.77
C GLY A 128 -17.74 2.37 0.21
N ASN A 129 -18.69 1.69 -0.45
CA ASN A 129 -18.54 0.33 -0.94
C ASN A 129 -17.68 0.26 -2.22
N LEU A 130 -16.37 0.44 -2.06
CA LEU A 130 -15.39 0.62 -3.13
C LEU A 130 -14.11 -0.17 -2.88
N ALA A 131 -13.75 -1.03 -3.83
CA ALA A 131 -12.45 -1.70 -3.89
C ALA A 131 -11.50 -0.97 -4.84
N ILE A 132 -10.27 -0.75 -4.40
CA ILE A 132 -9.21 -0.14 -5.20
C ILE A 132 -8.12 -1.20 -5.39
N GLU A 133 -7.95 -1.68 -6.62
CA GLU A 133 -6.86 -2.59 -6.98
C GLU A 133 -5.71 -1.83 -7.62
N SER A 134 -4.54 -1.84 -6.97
CA SER A 134 -3.34 -1.21 -7.50
C SER A 134 -2.07 -1.87 -6.95
N ASP A 135 -1.09 -2.12 -7.82
CA ASP A 135 0.22 -2.64 -7.40
C ASP A 135 1.12 -1.54 -6.85
N ASN A 136 0.89 -0.29 -7.29
CA ASN A 136 1.67 0.85 -6.84
C ASN A 136 0.78 2.08 -6.66
N HIS A 137 0.42 2.36 -5.40
CA HIS A 137 -0.32 3.55 -5.03
C HIS A 137 0.67 4.62 -4.55
N VAL A 138 1.06 5.53 -5.46
CA VAL A 138 2.15 6.49 -5.25
C VAL A 138 1.65 7.81 -4.70
N GLU A 139 2.20 8.22 -3.57
CA GLU A 139 2.04 9.57 -3.04
C GLU A 139 2.97 10.56 -3.75
N LYS A 140 2.42 11.69 -4.24
CA LYS A 140 3.23 12.69 -4.94
C LYS A 140 3.92 13.72 -4.03
N SER A 141 3.58 13.78 -2.74
CA SER A 141 4.18 14.74 -1.81
C SER A 141 4.20 14.22 -0.37
N PRO A 142 5.35 14.28 0.32
CA PRO A 142 5.44 13.86 1.72
C PRO A 142 4.83 14.87 2.72
N HIS A 143 4.36 16.04 2.27
CA HIS A 143 3.92 17.12 3.15
C HIS A 143 2.41 17.32 3.22
N TRP A 144 1.62 16.60 2.44
CA TRP A 144 0.16 16.73 2.39
C TRP A 144 -0.49 15.38 2.60
N THR A 145 -1.64 15.36 3.29
CA THR A 145 -2.48 14.17 3.34
C THR A 145 -2.92 13.85 1.92
N ASN A 146 -2.42 12.77 1.37
CA ASN A 146 -2.44 12.55 -0.06
C ASN A 146 -3.77 11.98 -0.53
N PHE A 147 -4.40 11.15 0.28
CA PHE A 147 -5.73 10.62 0.02
C PHE A 147 -6.36 10.10 1.32
N HIS A 148 -7.70 10.00 1.29
CA HIS A 148 -8.47 9.42 2.38
C HIS A 148 -9.17 8.15 1.91
N VAL A 149 -9.18 7.13 2.75
CA VAL A 149 -9.90 5.87 2.52
C VAL A 149 -10.85 5.71 3.70
N GLN A 150 -12.16 5.70 3.45
CA GLN A 150 -13.15 5.76 4.52
C GLN A 150 -14.44 4.99 4.20
N ASN A 151 -15.26 4.76 5.23
CA ASN A 151 -16.60 4.20 5.12
C ASN A 151 -16.70 2.86 4.39
N GLY A 152 -15.68 1.99 4.51
CA GLY A 152 -15.66 0.67 3.90
C GLY A 152 -14.87 0.55 2.58
N ALA A 153 -14.39 1.67 2.02
CA ALA A 153 -13.45 1.60 0.91
C ALA A 153 -12.13 0.93 1.36
N TYR A 154 -11.47 0.20 0.45
CA TYR A 154 -10.20 -0.44 0.76
C TYR A 154 -9.31 -0.55 -0.48
N ILE A 155 -7.98 -0.60 -0.24
CA ILE A 155 -6.96 -0.76 -1.27
C ILE A 155 -6.33 -2.14 -1.14
N THR A 156 -6.14 -2.81 -2.28
CA THR A 156 -5.48 -4.11 -2.36
C THR A 156 -4.66 -4.21 -3.66
N LYS A 157 -3.84 -5.24 -3.80
CA LYS A 157 -3.11 -5.51 -5.04
C LYS A 157 -4.05 -5.98 -6.14
N ILE A 158 -3.60 -5.82 -7.37
CA ILE A 158 -4.36 -6.29 -8.55
C ILE A 158 -4.60 -7.81 -8.44
N GLY A 159 -5.88 -8.18 -8.61
CA GLY A 159 -6.33 -9.58 -8.57
C GLY A 159 -6.58 -10.14 -7.17
N GLU A 160 -6.37 -9.36 -6.10
CA GLU A 160 -6.60 -9.84 -4.74
C GLU A 160 -8.00 -9.52 -4.20
N SER A 161 -8.74 -8.60 -4.81
CA SER A 161 -10.11 -8.36 -4.40
C SER A 161 -11.03 -9.52 -4.85
N LYS A 162 -12.04 -9.81 -4.04
CA LYS A 162 -13.07 -10.81 -4.38
C LYS A 162 -14.23 -10.20 -5.17
N VAL A 163 -14.05 -8.99 -5.69
CA VAL A 163 -15.12 -8.22 -6.31
C VAL A 163 -15.35 -8.70 -7.74
N THR A 164 -16.55 -9.17 -8.02
CA THR A 164 -17.00 -9.47 -9.39
C THR A 164 -17.68 -8.24 -9.98
N ILE A 165 -17.29 -7.85 -11.18
CA ILE A 165 -17.87 -6.71 -11.91
C ILE A 165 -18.47 -7.24 -13.22
N GLU A 166 -19.77 -7.08 -13.33
CA GLU A 166 -20.54 -7.39 -14.53
C GLU A 166 -21.22 -6.12 -15.04
N VAL A 167 -21.04 -5.82 -16.30
CA VAL A 167 -21.67 -4.70 -16.99
C VAL A 167 -22.41 -5.19 -18.23
N CYS A 168 -23.09 -4.29 -18.94
CA CYS A 168 -23.87 -4.61 -20.15
C CYS A 168 -23.06 -5.41 -21.23
N THR A 169 -21.76 -5.28 -21.26
CA THR A 169 -20.86 -5.95 -22.21
C THR A 169 -20.17 -7.18 -21.60
N GLY A 170 -20.73 -7.76 -20.54
CA GLY A 170 -20.23 -8.94 -19.85
C GLY A 170 -19.29 -8.64 -18.68
N THR A 171 -18.66 -9.69 -18.18
CA THR A 171 -17.79 -9.64 -17.00
C THR A 171 -16.51 -8.86 -17.30
N LYS A 172 -16.20 -7.87 -16.46
CA LYS A 172 -14.99 -7.04 -16.54
C LYS A 172 -13.97 -7.38 -15.45
N ASN A 173 -14.43 -7.91 -14.34
CA ASN A 173 -13.60 -8.49 -13.30
C ASN A 173 -14.28 -9.73 -12.73
N GLU A 174 -13.62 -10.87 -12.77
CA GLU A 174 -14.21 -12.14 -12.31
C GLU A 174 -14.20 -12.30 -10.79
N GLY A 175 -13.61 -11.33 -10.09
CA GLY A 175 -13.25 -11.49 -8.69
C GLY A 175 -12.09 -12.50 -8.56
N ASN A 176 -11.38 -12.45 -7.48
CA ASN A 176 -10.46 -13.52 -7.16
C ASN A 176 -11.30 -14.73 -6.74
N LYS A 177 -11.55 -15.65 -7.67
CA LYS A 177 -11.99 -17.01 -7.37
C LYS A 177 -10.85 -17.85 -6.80
N GLY A 178 -9.75 -17.18 -6.48
CA GLY A 178 -8.65 -17.80 -5.77
C GLY A 178 -9.17 -18.53 -4.57
N GLU A 179 -8.57 -19.67 -4.32
CA GLU A 179 -8.66 -20.49 -3.12
C GLU A 179 -9.16 -19.66 -1.95
N GLU A 180 -10.16 -20.17 -1.19
CA GLU A 180 -10.51 -19.57 0.12
C GLU A 180 -9.23 -19.06 0.73
N PRO A 181 -9.16 -17.82 1.25
CA PRO A 181 -7.93 -17.31 1.80
C PRO A 181 -7.44 -18.43 2.71
N GLU A 182 -6.30 -19.06 2.32
CA GLU A 182 -5.70 -20.04 3.21
C GLU A 182 -5.65 -19.32 4.53
N GLU A 183 -6.33 -19.86 5.54
CA GLU A 183 -6.26 -19.29 6.88
C GLU A 183 -4.77 -19.05 7.10
N PRO A 184 -4.36 -17.84 7.47
CA PRO A 184 -2.95 -17.50 7.51
C PRO A 184 -2.22 -18.61 8.23
N LYS A 185 -1.34 -19.32 7.51
CA LYS A 185 -0.56 -20.41 8.09
C LYS A 185 0.30 -19.79 9.16
N PHE A 186 0.01 -20.14 10.39
CA PHE A 186 0.83 -19.70 11.51
C PHE A 186 2.00 -20.65 11.73
N PRO A 187 3.16 -20.13 12.11
CA PRO A 187 3.41 -18.70 12.36
C PRO A 187 3.48 -17.85 11.07
N ILE A 188 3.01 -16.60 11.14
CA ILE A 188 3.31 -15.62 10.10
C ILE A 188 4.77 -15.19 10.28
N ILE A 189 5.55 -15.29 9.22
CA ILE A 189 6.97 -14.91 9.22
C ILE A 189 7.11 -13.57 8.53
N VAL A 190 7.74 -12.62 9.21
CA VAL A 190 8.12 -11.32 8.66
C VAL A 190 9.63 -11.26 8.59
N ASP A 191 10.15 -11.25 7.39
CA ASP A 191 11.59 -11.20 7.13
C ASP A 191 12.01 -9.80 6.67
N ASP A 192 13.14 -9.33 7.18
CA ASP A 192 13.82 -8.13 6.70
C ASP A 192 15.29 -8.49 6.43
N THR A 193 15.66 -8.43 5.16
CA THR A 193 17.01 -8.77 4.68
C THR A 193 17.86 -7.52 4.38
N HIS A 194 17.42 -6.32 4.77
CA HIS A 194 18.22 -5.12 4.64
C HIS A 194 19.39 -5.15 5.61
N ASN A 195 20.58 -4.79 5.14
CA ASN A 195 21.77 -4.69 5.97
C ASN A 195 21.79 -3.33 6.70
N TYR A 196 22.05 -3.39 8.01
CA TYR A 196 22.22 -2.21 8.85
C TYR A 196 23.59 -2.28 9.52
N ALA A 197 24.42 -1.27 9.34
CA ALA A 197 25.70 -1.16 10.01
C ALA A 197 25.60 -0.23 11.22
N TYR A 198 26.10 -0.70 12.36
CA TYR A 198 26.25 0.07 13.60
C TYR A 198 27.73 0.19 13.90
N LEU A 199 28.17 1.45 14.05
CA LEU A 199 29.56 1.81 14.26
C LEU A 199 29.68 2.56 15.60
N PHE A 200 30.65 2.19 16.41
CA PHE A 200 30.84 2.76 17.74
C PHE A 200 32.29 3.10 17.99
N GLU A 201 32.50 4.10 18.85
CA GLU A 201 33.75 4.54 19.42
C GLU A 201 33.81 4.18 20.92
N ASP A 202 34.93 3.63 21.40
CA ASP A 202 35.11 3.19 22.79
C ASP A 202 35.29 4.35 23.78
N GLN A 203 35.64 5.55 23.29
CA GLN A 203 35.89 6.72 24.10
C GLN A 203 34.75 7.74 24.14
N TRP A 204 33.67 7.50 23.45
CA TRP A 204 32.50 8.38 23.51
C TRP A 204 31.98 8.58 24.96
N PRO A 205 31.70 9.82 25.44
CA PRO A 205 31.70 11.13 24.72
C PRO A 205 33.05 11.87 24.77
N LEU A 206 34.14 11.25 25.13
CA LEU A 206 35.47 11.85 25.13
C LEU A 206 36.05 11.87 23.70
N TYR A 207 37.12 12.62 23.51
CA TYR A 207 37.80 12.69 22.23
C TYR A 207 38.55 11.36 21.95
N GLY A 208 38.13 10.64 20.92
CA GLY A 208 38.80 9.50 20.32
C GLY A 208 39.48 9.88 19.01
N ASP A 209 39.85 8.89 18.22
CA ASP A 209 40.41 9.09 16.88
C ASP A 209 39.35 9.26 15.78
N TYR A 210 38.06 9.05 16.14
CA TYR A 210 36.89 9.25 15.29
C TYR A 210 36.88 8.43 14.00
N ASP A 211 37.50 7.28 13.96
CA ASP A 211 37.50 6.41 12.80
C ASP A 211 36.33 5.41 12.78
N MET A 212 35.52 5.40 13.85
CA MET A 212 34.26 4.62 13.99
C MET A 212 34.44 3.12 13.77
N ASN A 213 35.59 2.58 14.16
CA ASN A 213 35.93 1.18 13.94
C ASN A 213 36.17 0.37 15.23
N ASP A 214 36.04 0.98 16.40
CA ASP A 214 36.23 0.30 17.68
C ASP A 214 35.27 -0.86 17.88
N LEU A 215 34.06 -0.71 17.37
CA LEU A 215 33.09 -1.79 17.24
C LEU A 215 32.23 -1.55 16.01
N VAL A 216 32.24 -2.49 15.07
CA VAL A 216 31.36 -2.47 13.89
C VAL A 216 30.53 -3.75 13.85
N MET A 217 29.22 -3.59 13.92
CA MET A 217 28.26 -4.68 13.81
C MET A 217 27.39 -4.50 12.57
N ILE A 218 27.13 -5.57 11.83
CA ILE A 218 26.25 -5.57 10.67
C ILE A 218 25.09 -6.52 10.95
N ILE A 219 23.89 -5.97 11.04
CA ILE A 219 22.67 -6.77 11.08
C ILE A 219 22.30 -7.10 9.64
N LYS A 220 22.26 -8.40 9.31
CA LYS A 220 22.00 -8.91 7.96
C LYS A 220 20.57 -9.37 7.76
N GLU A 221 19.98 -9.94 8.78
CA GLU A 221 18.67 -10.55 8.69
C GLU A 221 17.92 -10.38 10.02
N ARG A 222 16.65 -10.08 9.92
CA ARG A 222 15.72 -10.03 11.05
C ARG A 222 14.47 -10.79 10.68
N THR A 223 14.15 -11.82 11.45
CA THR A 223 12.95 -12.62 11.26
C THR A 223 12.07 -12.53 12.49
N ILE A 224 10.81 -12.24 12.31
CA ILE A 224 9.79 -12.22 13.37
C ILE A 224 8.72 -13.23 13.03
N SER A 225 8.46 -14.17 13.93
CA SER A 225 7.35 -15.11 13.81
C SER A 225 6.17 -14.70 14.69
N LEU A 226 4.98 -14.60 14.11
CA LEU A 226 3.77 -14.17 14.79
C LEU A 226 2.76 -15.32 14.87
N ASN A 227 2.10 -15.46 16.01
CA ASN A 227 0.98 -16.39 16.18
C ASN A 227 -0.36 -15.82 15.70
N LYS A 228 -1.42 -16.64 15.77
CA LYS A 228 -2.79 -16.28 15.37
C LYS A 228 -3.40 -15.06 16.08
N ASN A 229 -2.79 -14.60 17.16
CA ASN A 229 -3.20 -13.42 17.92
C ASN A 229 -2.30 -12.20 17.61
N ASN A 230 -1.49 -12.26 16.54
CA ASN A 230 -0.48 -11.26 16.17
C ASN A 230 0.55 -10.97 17.28
N LYS A 231 0.82 -11.97 18.14
CA LYS A 231 1.87 -11.87 19.15
C LYS A 231 3.14 -12.50 18.63
N VAL A 232 4.28 -11.88 18.91
CA VAL A 232 5.60 -12.41 18.59
C VAL A 232 5.83 -13.70 19.39
N GLU A 233 6.13 -14.79 18.69
CA GLU A 233 6.55 -16.08 19.28
C GLU A 233 8.05 -16.28 19.20
N GLU A 234 8.65 -15.78 18.12
CA GLU A 234 10.09 -15.91 17.91
C GLU A 234 10.61 -14.64 17.22
N PHE A 235 11.82 -14.25 17.62
CA PHE A 235 12.58 -13.18 17.01
C PHE A 235 14.00 -13.65 16.77
N LYS A 236 14.48 -13.64 15.52
CA LYS A 236 15.82 -14.02 15.11
C LYS A 236 16.57 -12.83 14.54
N LEU A 237 17.85 -12.72 14.90
CA LEU A 237 18.78 -11.76 14.33
C LEU A 237 20.02 -12.48 13.82
N SER A 238 20.47 -12.13 12.61
CA SER A 238 21.78 -12.47 12.09
C SER A 238 22.68 -11.24 12.14
N ILE A 239 23.75 -11.32 12.95
CA ILE A 239 24.63 -10.18 13.20
C ILE A 239 26.07 -10.64 12.95
N ASP A 240 26.78 -9.91 12.08
CA ASP A 240 28.22 -10.06 11.92
C ASP A 240 28.93 -9.02 12.77
N LEU A 241 29.93 -9.48 13.53
CA LEU A 241 30.93 -8.64 14.15
C LEU A 241 32.02 -8.35 13.13
N ALA A 242 31.95 -7.18 12.50
CA ALA A 242 32.80 -6.83 11.35
C ALA A 242 34.16 -6.25 11.78
N ALA A 243 34.21 -5.53 12.90
CA ALA A 243 35.45 -5.01 13.47
C ALA A 243 35.38 -4.89 14.99
N THR A 244 36.54 -5.09 15.64
CA THR A 244 36.80 -4.83 17.07
C THR A 244 38.15 -4.18 17.17
N GLY A 245 38.20 -2.82 17.01
CA GLY A 245 39.45 -2.05 17.03
C GLY A 245 39.78 -1.45 18.39
N ALA A 246 38.87 -1.54 19.36
CA ALA A 246 38.97 -0.88 20.67
C ALA A 246 40.24 -1.27 21.44
N THR A 247 40.81 -0.31 22.13
CA THR A 247 41.89 -0.53 23.08
C THR A 247 41.41 -1.04 24.44
N LYS A 248 40.14 -0.94 24.71
CA LYS A 248 39.46 -1.45 25.92
C LYS A 248 38.75 -2.77 25.64
N SER A 249 38.54 -3.55 26.70
CA SER A 249 37.60 -4.69 26.61
C SER A 249 36.20 -4.13 26.43
N ILE A 250 35.52 -4.55 25.39
CA ILE A 250 34.15 -4.13 25.06
C ILE A 250 33.25 -5.34 24.99
N GLY A 251 31.99 -5.11 25.37
CA GLY A 251 30.91 -6.04 25.19
C GLY A 251 29.74 -5.35 24.48
N ALA A 252 28.91 -6.13 23.84
CA ALA A 252 27.70 -5.63 23.17
C ALA A 252 26.48 -6.42 23.60
N ALA A 253 25.36 -5.70 23.73
CA ALA A 253 24.05 -6.28 23.96
C ALA A 253 22.97 -5.50 23.18
N ILE A 254 21.87 -6.17 22.92
CA ILE A 254 20.67 -5.54 22.33
C ILE A 254 19.61 -5.43 23.42
N MET A 255 19.12 -4.25 23.64
CA MET A 255 17.91 -4.03 24.45
C MET A 255 16.68 -4.02 23.52
N LEU A 256 15.70 -4.84 23.84
CA LEU A 256 14.40 -4.81 23.16
C LEU A 256 13.53 -3.76 23.85
N ASP A 257 13.50 -2.56 23.29
CA ASP A 257 12.76 -1.43 23.84
C ASP A 257 11.26 -1.74 23.95
N GLY A 258 10.69 -1.45 25.13
CA GLY A 258 9.29 -1.73 25.43
C GLY A 258 8.95 -3.21 25.65
N VAL A 259 9.91 -4.14 25.56
CA VAL A 259 9.71 -5.56 25.84
C VAL A 259 10.21 -5.86 27.25
N PRO A 260 9.32 -6.12 28.24
CA PRO A 260 9.76 -6.46 29.59
C PRO A 260 10.62 -7.73 29.58
N ALA A 261 11.63 -7.78 30.46
CA ALA A 261 12.48 -8.99 30.59
C ALA A 261 11.64 -10.26 30.87
N SER A 262 10.52 -10.11 31.58
CA SER A 262 9.58 -11.22 31.87
C SER A 262 8.80 -11.72 30.64
N ALA A 263 8.82 -11.00 29.53
CA ALA A 263 8.17 -11.42 28.28
C ALA A 263 9.01 -12.48 27.53
N ILE A 264 10.29 -12.62 27.86
CA ILE A 264 11.15 -13.68 27.30
C ILE A 264 10.83 -14.99 28.01
N MET A 265 10.07 -15.85 27.36
CA MET A 265 9.53 -17.07 27.96
C MET A 265 10.43 -18.29 27.79
N GLN A 266 11.33 -18.25 26.82
CA GLN A 266 12.27 -19.32 26.52
C GLN A 266 13.71 -18.79 26.57
N PRO A 267 14.70 -19.64 26.90
CA PRO A 267 16.10 -19.23 26.85
C PRO A 267 16.52 -18.77 25.47
N VAL A 268 17.26 -17.66 25.40
CA VAL A 268 17.86 -17.18 24.15
C VAL A 268 18.86 -18.21 23.65
N GLU A 269 18.79 -18.54 22.37
CA GLU A 269 19.74 -19.40 21.69
C GLU A 269 20.79 -18.55 20.99
N PHE A 270 22.05 -18.82 21.26
CA PHE A 270 23.20 -18.19 20.63
C PHE A 270 23.92 -19.18 19.72
N SER A 271 24.40 -18.72 18.57
CA SER A 271 25.21 -19.53 17.68
C SER A 271 26.54 -19.96 18.33
N ASP A 272 27.11 -19.11 19.18
CA ASP A 272 28.30 -19.39 19.96
C ASP A 272 28.20 -18.82 21.39
N ASN A 273 28.00 -19.68 22.38
CA ASN A 273 27.91 -19.27 23.79
C ASN A 273 29.30 -18.91 24.38
N SER A 274 30.41 -19.22 23.73
CA SER A 274 31.74 -18.90 24.23
C SER A 274 32.08 -17.42 24.16
N LEU A 275 31.29 -16.66 23.41
CA LEU A 275 31.46 -15.21 23.25
C LEU A 275 30.85 -14.39 24.39
N ILE A 276 30.16 -15.02 25.35
CA ILE A 276 29.46 -14.33 26.44
C ILE A 276 30.00 -14.86 27.77
N LYS A 277 30.80 -14.06 28.45
CA LYS A 277 31.54 -14.47 29.65
C LYS A 277 31.22 -13.66 30.90
N SER A 278 31.07 -12.36 30.76
CA SER A 278 31.01 -11.39 31.88
C SER A 278 29.61 -10.92 32.20
N PHE A 279 28.64 -11.11 31.29
CA PHE A 279 27.24 -10.77 31.52
C PHE A 279 26.63 -11.65 32.64
N ASN A 280 25.81 -11.03 33.48
CA ASN A 280 25.10 -11.72 34.55
C ASN A 280 23.75 -12.28 34.03
N LEU A 281 23.80 -13.46 33.45
CA LEU A 281 22.63 -14.06 32.79
C LEU A 281 21.64 -14.69 33.77
N ASN A 282 20.36 -14.46 33.54
CA ASN A 282 19.28 -15.20 34.18
C ASN A 282 19.03 -16.57 33.49
N SER A 283 17.99 -17.31 33.96
CA SER A 283 17.64 -18.63 33.39
C SER A 283 17.28 -18.59 31.89
N ASN A 284 16.83 -17.44 31.39
CA ASN A 284 16.49 -17.23 29.98
C ASN A 284 17.64 -16.66 29.15
N LYS A 285 18.85 -16.65 29.73
CA LYS A 285 20.09 -16.16 29.11
C LYS A 285 20.03 -14.69 28.66
N ILE A 286 19.26 -13.87 29.33
CA ILE A 286 19.26 -12.41 29.19
C ILE A 286 19.91 -11.79 30.43
N GLU A 287 20.37 -10.53 30.32
CA GLU A 287 21.00 -9.83 31.43
C GLU A 287 20.03 -9.69 32.59
N ASN A 288 20.47 -10.07 33.79
CA ASN A 288 19.65 -10.08 34.98
C ASN A 288 19.48 -8.67 35.55
N GLY A 289 18.32 -8.39 36.17
CA GLY A 289 18.05 -7.15 36.86
C GLY A 289 17.70 -5.95 35.97
N GLN A 290 17.40 -6.18 34.71
CA GLN A 290 16.93 -5.17 33.78
C GLN A 290 15.39 -5.19 33.66
N ASP A 291 14.80 -4.01 33.53
CA ASP A 291 13.33 -3.88 33.33
C ASP A 291 12.92 -4.41 31.93
N TYR A 292 13.72 -4.09 30.91
CA TYR A 292 13.55 -4.58 29.56
C TYR A 292 14.50 -5.74 29.24
N ALA A 293 14.14 -6.53 28.24
CA ALA A 293 14.95 -7.64 27.81
C ALA A 293 16.28 -7.13 27.19
N VAL A 294 17.40 -7.41 27.83
CA VAL A 294 18.73 -7.12 27.33
C VAL A 294 19.41 -8.44 26.97
N ILE A 295 19.67 -8.60 25.67
CA ILE A 295 20.25 -9.82 25.08
C ILE A 295 21.73 -9.56 24.81
N PRO A 296 22.67 -10.18 25.54
CA PRO A 296 24.09 -10.09 25.26
C PRO A 296 24.44 -10.69 23.89
N LEU A 297 25.40 -10.10 23.22
CA LEU A 297 25.92 -10.60 21.94
C LEU A 297 27.32 -11.19 22.09
N PHE A 298 28.20 -10.45 22.78
CA PHE A 298 29.57 -10.87 23.14
C PHE A 298 30.13 -9.93 24.21
N ASP A 299 31.24 -10.35 24.85
CA ASP A 299 32.07 -9.55 25.78
C ASP A 299 33.53 -10.02 25.83
#